data_be8b41f69322f48c13d1dd5c83bca9a6
#
_entry.id   be8b41f69322f48c13d1dd5c83bca9a6
#
_cell.length_a   1.000
_cell.length_b   1.000
_cell.length_c   1.000
_cell.angle_alpha   90.00
_cell.angle_beta   90.00
_cell.angle_gamma   90.00
#
_symmetry.space_group_name_H-M   'P 1'
#
loop_
_entity.id
_entity.type
_entity.pdbx_description
1 polymer ?
#
loop_
_entity_poly.entity_id
_entity_poly.type
_entity_poly.pdbx_seq_one_letter_code
_entity_poly.pdbx_strand_id
1 'polypeptide(L)'
;MSTPLPPPAALPAPSDSLVTITHVVYALHTLSLVIGAFGAASIIGAFVFGWPSIVAVIINYVKRDEARGTYLESHFSWQIRTFWWALLIAIIIALLGLTLAIVLIGFAIWIIGFFVLGIWAIYRIARGWMALMNRRPMPSPN
;
A
#
# COMPACT_ATOMS: atom_id res chain seq x y z
N MET A 1 40.10 -14.97 -25.46
CA MET A 1 39.58 -15.50 -24.17
C MET A 1 38.86 -14.34 -23.49
N SER A 2 37.51 -14.29 -23.57
CA SER A 2 36.73 -13.29 -22.89
C SER A 2 36.54 -13.74 -21.44
N THR A 3 37.07 -13.02 -20.49
CA THR A 3 36.84 -13.22 -19.05
C THR A 3 35.34 -13.03 -18.78
N PRO A 4 34.64 -13.97 -18.13
CA PRO A 4 33.25 -13.79 -17.74
C PRO A 4 33.13 -12.55 -16.86
N LEU A 5 32.14 -11.70 -17.14
CA LEU A 5 31.81 -10.57 -16.26
C LEU A 5 31.50 -11.08 -14.85
N PRO A 6 32.02 -10.41 -13.81
CA PRO A 6 31.68 -10.80 -12.44
C PRO A 6 30.16 -10.72 -12.24
N PRO A 7 29.55 -11.61 -11.44
CA PRO A 7 28.14 -11.56 -11.15
C PRO A 7 27.78 -10.21 -10.52
N PRO A 8 26.59 -9.67 -10.81
CA PRO A 8 26.14 -8.42 -10.20
C PRO A 8 26.21 -8.53 -8.68
N ALA A 9 26.79 -7.51 -8.03
CA ALA A 9 26.94 -7.48 -6.58
C ALA A 9 25.55 -7.66 -5.92
N ALA A 10 25.44 -8.62 -5.02
CA ALA A 10 24.22 -8.82 -4.25
C ALA A 10 23.94 -7.56 -3.41
N LEU A 11 22.67 -7.12 -3.40
CA LEU A 11 22.26 -6.01 -2.55
C LEU A 11 22.58 -6.30 -1.08
N PRO A 12 23.01 -5.31 -0.28
CA PRO A 12 23.22 -5.49 1.15
C PRO A 12 21.98 -6.06 1.82
N ALA A 13 22.17 -6.98 2.77
CA ALA A 13 21.07 -7.50 3.56
C ALA A 13 20.56 -6.42 4.53
N PRO A 14 19.25 -6.13 4.59
CA PRO A 14 18.69 -5.22 5.58
C PRO A 14 18.78 -5.84 6.99
N SER A 15 18.68 -4.98 8.02
CA SER A 15 18.59 -5.45 9.41
C SER A 15 17.28 -6.21 9.65
N ASP A 16 17.29 -7.21 10.54
CA ASP A 16 16.10 -7.98 10.90
C ASP A 16 14.99 -7.07 11.49
N SER A 17 15.37 -6.03 12.22
CA SER A 17 14.44 -5.03 12.75
C SER A 17 13.72 -4.30 11.60
N LEU A 18 14.41 -3.92 10.55
CA LEU A 18 13.80 -3.24 9.40
C LEU A 18 12.89 -4.17 8.61
N VAL A 19 13.23 -5.45 8.49
CA VAL A 19 12.35 -6.49 7.91
C VAL A 19 11.07 -6.60 8.72
N THR A 20 11.18 -6.67 10.06
CA THR A 20 10.02 -6.73 10.98
C THR A 20 9.14 -5.49 10.85
N ILE A 21 9.72 -4.29 10.82
CA ILE A 21 8.99 -3.04 10.61
C ILE A 21 8.24 -3.08 9.29
N THR A 22 8.85 -3.58 8.22
CA THR A 22 8.20 -3.68 6.91
C THR A 22 6.99 -4.62 6.95
N HIS A 23 7.07 -5.74 7.67
CA HIS A 23 5.92 -6.62 7.91
C HIS A 23 4.81 -5.91 8.70
N VAL A 24 5.17 -5.14 9.74
CA VAL A 24 4.20 -4.36 10.53
C VAL A 24 3.47 -3.33 9.64
N VAL A 25 4.18 -2.66 8.74
CA VAL A 25 3.56 -1.72 7.79
C VAL A 25 2.54 -2.42 6.88
N TYR A 26 2.87 -3.61 6.34
CA TYR A 26 1.90 -4.40 5.57
C TYR A 26 0.70 -4.83 6.42
N ALA A 27 0.93 -5.24 7.66
CA ALA A 27 -0.14 -5.62 8.60
C ALA A 27 -1.07 -4.43 8.90
N LEU A 28 -0.53 -3.23 9.12
CA LEU A 28 -1.32 -2.01 9.34
C LEU A 28 -2.17 -1.64 8.13
N HIS A 29 -1.62 -1.75 6.91
CA HIS A 29 -2.41 -1.54 5.69
C HIS A 29 -3.52 -2.58 5.55
N THR A 30 -3.23 -3.86 5.83
CA THR A 30 -4.23 -4.92 5.81
C THR A 30 -5.32 -4.67 6.85
N LEU A 31 -4.94 -4.31 8.09
CA LEU A 31 -5.87 -3.99 9.16
C LEU A 31 -6.80 -2.84 8.75
N SER A 32 -6.24 -1.78 8.16
CA SER A 32 -7.04 -0.65 7.67
C SER A 32 -8.09 -1.07 6.64
N LEU A 33 -7.74 -1.99 5.71
CA LEU A 33 -8.68 -2.50 4.72
C LEU A 33 -9.78 -3.36 5.37
N VAL A 34 -9.41 -4.24 6.30
CA VAL A 34 -10.37 -5.10 7.02
C VAL A 34 -11.36 -4.23 7.79
N ILE A 35 -10.87 -3.27 8.57
CA ILE A 35 -11.71 -2.36 9.33
C ILE A 35 -12.57 -1.51 8.39
N GLY A 36 -12.00 -1.00 7.29
CA GLY A 36 -12.74 -0.22 6.29
C GLY A 36 -13.85 -1.00 5.62
N ALA A 37 -13.65 -2.30 5.35
CA ALA A 37 -14.67 -3.17 4.76
C ALA A 37 -15.89 -3.35 5.68
N PHE A 38 -15.69 -3.38 7.00
CA PHE A 38 -16.77 -3.48 7.98
C PHE A 38 -17.36 -2.12 8.41
N GLY A 39 -16.56 -1.03 8.29
CA GLY A 39 -16.95 0.32 8.72
C GLY A 39 -17.51 1.21 7.63
N ALA A 40 -17.65 0.73 6.39
CA ALA A 40 -18.04 1.50 5.21
C ALA A 40 -19.47 2.11 5.29
N ALA A 41 -20.23 1.83 6.33
CA ALA A 41 -21.57 2.36 6.51
C ALA A 41 -21.62 3.83 6.98
N SER A 42 -20.49 4.45 7.37
CA SER A 42 -20.45 5.85 7.80
C SER A 42 -19.18 6.57 7.32
N ILE A 43 -19.33 7.83 6.89
CA ILE A 43 -18.22 8.72 6.53
C ILE A 43 -17.26 8.89 7.72
N ILE A 44 -17.78 8.94 8.95
CA ILE A 44 -17.02 9.01 10.19
C ILE A 44 -16.20 7.72 10.38
N GLY A 45 -16.81 6.56 10.09
CA GLY A 45 -16.11 5.27 10.13
C GLY A 45 -14.92 5.24 9.18
N ALA A 46 -15.08 5.67 7.93
CA ALA A 46 -14.00 5.69 6.94
C ALA A 46 -12.81 6.58 7.39
N PHE A 47 -13.09 7.72 8.06
CA PHE A 47 -12.04 8.61 8.57
C PHE A 47 -11.33 8.01 9.79
N VAL A 48 -12.07 7.46 10.75
CA VAL A 48 -11.50 6.81 11.95
C VAL A 48 -10.72 5.55 11.58
N PHE A 49 -11.13 4.83 10.54
CA PHE A 49 -10.51 3.56 10.13
C PHE A 49 -9.32 3.70 9.18
N GLY A 50 -9.06 4.90 8.65
CA GLY A 50 -7.85 5.21 7.86
C GLY A 50 -6.56 5.29 8.69
N TRP A 51 -6.66 5.44 10.01
CA TRP A 51 -5.51 5.64 10.90
C TRP A 51 -4.40 4.60 10.79
N PRO A 52 -4.66 3.28 10.71
CA PRO A 52 -3.57 2.32 10.60
C PRO A 52 -2.74 2.51 9.33
N SER A 53 -3.37 2.84 8.21
CA SER A 53 -2.64 3.13 6.95
C SER A 53 -1.89 4.46 7.00
N ILE A 54 -2.40 5.46 7.72
CA ILE A 54 -1.69 6.73 7.93
C ILE A 54 -0.43 6.49 8.76
N VAL A 55 -0.55 5.75 9.87
CA VAL A 55 0.61 5.35 10.70
C VAL A 55 1.61 4.56 9.86
N ALA A 56 1.13 3.61 9.06
CA ALA A 56 1.96 2.81 8.19
C ALA A 56 2.79 3.66 7.21
N VAL A 57 2.17 4.65 6.55
CA VAL A 57 2.89 5.52 5.61
C VAL A 57 3.85 6.47 6.31
N ILE A 58 3.53 6.95 7.52
CA ILE A 58 4.47 7.74 8.34
C ILE A 58 5.71 6.91 8.67
N ILE A 59 5.53 5.66 9.12
CA ILE A 59 6.64 4.74 9.39
C ILE A 59 7.51 4.56 8.14
N ASN A 60 6.89 4.38 6.97
CA ASN A 60 7.62 4.28 5.71
C ASN A 60 8.48 5.52 5.43
N TYR A 61 7.96 6.72 5.62
CA TYR A 61 8.75 7.95 5.39
C TYR A 61 9.88 8.08 6.39
N VAL A 62 9.63 7.81 7.67
CA VAL A 62 10.65 7.91 8.74
C VAL A 62 11.78 6.90 8.55
N LYS A 63 11.44 5.68 8.09
CA LYS A 63 12.41 4.58 7.93
C LYS A 63 12.96 4.43 6.51
N ARG A 64 12.59 5.32 5.59
CA ARG A 64 12.98 5.23 4.18
C ARG A 64 14.49 5.20 3.97
N ASP A 65 15.21 6.00 4.73
CA ASP A 65 16.66 6.12 4.56
C ASP A 65 17.40 4.86 5.02
N GLU A 66 16.89 4.17 6.04
CA GLU A 66 17.43 2.89 6.49
C GLU A 66 17.23 1.76 5.46
N ALA A 67 16.22 1.88 4.59
CA ALA A 67 15.93 0.88 3.56
C ALA A 67 16.76 1.06 2.28
N ARG A 68 17.42 2.21 2.10
CA ARG A 68 18.17 2.52 0.87
C ARG A 68 19.28 1.50 0.58
N GLY A 69 19.40 1.14 -0.69
CA GLY A 69 20.40 0.17 -1.16
C GLY A 69 20.10 -1.28 -0.79
N THR A 70 19.00 -1.56 -0.10
CA THR A 70 18.55 -2.92 0.19
C THR A 70 17.33 -3.29 -0.66
N TYR A 71 16.93 -4.57 -0.69
CA TYR A 71 15.71 -4.96 -1.39
C TYR A 71 14.44 -4.33 -0.78
N LEU A 72 14.50 -3.86 0.49
CA LEU A 72 13.37 -3.21 1.15
C LEU A 72 13.06 -1.81 0.60
N GLU A 73 14.00 -1.14 -0.03
CA GLU A 73 13.77 0.17 -0.68
C GLU A 73 12.61 0.11 -1.68
N SER A 74 12.57 -0.98 -2.47
CA SER A 74 11.48 -1.20 -3.41
C SER A 74 10.13 -1.45 -2.72
N HIS A 75 10.13 -2.13 -1.56
CA HIS A 75 8.91 -2.34 -0.75
C HIS A 75 8.38 -1.04 -0.17
N PHE A 76 9.24 -0.19 0.39
CA PHE A 76 8.85 1.12 0.91
C PHE A 76 8.25 2.00 -0.19
N SER A 77 8.91 2.08 -1.34
CA SER A 77 8.41 2.83 -2.49
C SER A 77 7.07 2.28 -3.00
N TRP A 78 6.90 0.96 -3.01
CA TRP A 78 5.66 0.30 -3.38
C TRP A 78 4.51 0.62 -2.42
N GLN A 79 4.74 0.56 -1.10
CA GLN A 79 3.75 0.84 -0.06
C GLN A 79 3.32 2.31 -0.09
N ILE A 80 4.26 3.25 -0.14
CA ILE A 80 3.99 4.69 -0.23
C ILE A 80 3.15 5.00 -1.48
N ARG A 81 3.56 4.49 -2.63
CA ARG A 81 2.83 4.70 -3.89
C ARG A 81 1.45 4.07 -3.88
N THR A 82 1.30 2.90 -3.25
CA THR A 82 -0.01 2.25 -3.10
C THR A 82 -0.94 3.09 -2.23
N PHE A 83 -0.45 3.63 -1.11
CA PHE A 83 -1.21 4.51 -0.23
C PHE A 83 -1.70 5.77 -0.97
N TRP A 84 -0.81 6.47 -1.67
CA TRP A 84 -1.19 7.72 -2.36
C TRP A 84 -2.17 7.48 -3.51
N TRP A 85 -1.98 6.41 -4.29
CA TRP A 85 -2.94 6.04 -5.34
C TRP A 85 -4.30 5.64 -4.75
N ALA A 86 -4.31 4.85 -3.67
CA ALA A 86 -5.56 4.47 -3.01
C ALA A 86 -6.29 5.70 -2.46
N LEU A 87 -5.57 6.62 -1.81
CA LEU A 87 -6.13 7.87 -1.29
C LEU A 87 -6.72 8.75 -2.42
N LEU A 88 -5.96 8.93 -3.51
CA LEU A 88 -6.42 9.72 -4.66
C LEU A 88 -7.71 9.13 -5.26
N ILE A 89 -7.72 7.82 -5.51
CA ILE A 89 -8.89 7.13 -6.05
C ILE A 89 -10.07 7.22 -5.09
N ALA A 90 -9.84 7.05 -3.77
CA ALA A 90 -10.89 7.18 -2.76
C ALA A 90 -11.51 8.57 -2.74
N ILE A 91 -10.69 9.65 -2.85
CA ILE A 91 -11.17 11.02 -2.94
C ILE A 91 -12.03 11.22 -4.19
N ILE A 92 -11.57 10.74 -5.35
CA ILE A 92 -12.33 10.84 -6.61
C ILE A 92 -13.68 10.14 -6.49
N ILE A 93 -13.71 8.89 -5.97
CA ILE A 93 -14.96 8.14 -5.76
C ILE A 93 -15.89 8.89 -4.80
N ALA A 94 -15.35 9.44 -3.70
CA ALA A 94 -16.14 10.18 -2.73
C ALA A 94 -16.77 11.45 -3.32
N LEU A 95 -16.01 12.21 -4.09
CA LEU A 95 -16.48 13.43 -4.75
C LEU A 95 -17.54 13.11 -5.82
N LEU A 96 -17.29 12.11 -6.67
CA LEU A 96 -18.26 11.68 -7.69
C LEU A 96 -19.54 11.16 -7.06
N GLY A 97 -19.44 10.33 -6.01
CA GLY A 97 -20.59 9.83 -5.29
C GLY A 97 -21.39 10.93 -4.62
N LEU A 98 -20.72 11.94 -4.02
CA LEU A 98 -21.39 13.07 -3.40
C LEU A 98 -22.13 13.94 -4.43
N THR A 99 -21.49 14.28 -5.56
CA THR A 99 -22.12 15.08 -6.63
C THR A 99 -23.31 14.36 -7.27
N LEU A 100 -23.25 13.04 -7.42
CA LEU A 100 -24.28 12.24 -8.06
C LEU A 100 -25.31 11.65 -7.06
N ALA A 101 -25.11 11.85 -5.75
CA ALA A 101 -26.02 11.37 -4.70
C ALA A 101 -27.44 11.93 -4.87
N ILE A 102 -27.59 13.17 -5.37
CA ILE A 102 -28.85 13.84 -5.62
C ILE A 102 -29.74 13.03 -6.62
N VAL A 103 -29.12 12.27 -7.52
CA VAL A 103 -29.81 11.46 -8.56
C VAL A 103 -29.85 9.98 -8.22
N LEU A 104 -29.60 9.57 -6.96
CA LEU A 104 -29.52 8.17 -6.48
C LEU A 104 -28.43 7.31 -7.14
N ILE A 105 -27.81 7.77 -8.22
CA ILE A 105 -26.72 7.08 -8.91
C ILE A 105 -25.43 7.12 -8.08
N GLY A 106 -25.24 8.16 -7.25
CA GLY A 106 -24.07 8.33 -6.40
C GLY A 106 -23.82 7.18 -5.44
N PHE A 107 -24.87 6.60 -4.88
CA PHE A 107 -24.75 5.43 -4.01
C PHE A 107 -24.20 4.21 -4.73
N ALA A 108 -24.64 3.96 -5.97
CA ALA A 108 -24.13 2.86 -6.79
C ALA A 108 -22.63 3.06 -7.10
N ILE A 109 -22.21 4.30 -7.42
CA ILE A 109 -20.82 4.64 -7.67
C ILE A 109 -19.96 4.41 -6.41
N TRP A 110 -20.44 4.81 -5.24
CA TRP A 110 -19.73 4.56 -3.99
C TRP A 110 -19.56 3.05 -3.72
N ILE A 111 -20.63 2.29 -3.78
CA ILE A 111 -20.58 0.84 -3.51
C ILE A 111 -19.64 0.15 -4.48
N ILE A 112 -19.83 0.33 -5.78
CA ILE A 112 -19.04 -0.33 -6.82
C ILE A 112 -17.59 0.19 -6.80
N GLY A 113 -17.40 1.50 -6.69
CA GLY A 113 -16.09 2.12 -6.73
C GLY A 113 -15.22 1.70 -5.54
N PHE A 114 -15.76 1.74 -4.33
CA PHE A 114 -15.01 1.29 -3.14
C PHE A 114 -14.79 -0.22 -3.11
N PHE A 115 -15.70 -1.01 -3.65
CA PHE A 115 -15.52 -2.44 -3.80
C PHE A 115 -14.36 -2.77 -4.74
N VAL A 116 -14.31 -2.14 -5.92
CA VAL A 116 -13.22 -2.33 -6.89
C VAL A 116 -11.89 -1.82 -6.32
N LEU A 117 -11.91 -0.65 -5.67
CA LEU A 117 -10.71 -0.11 -5.00
C LEU A 117 -10.21 -1.05 -3.90
N GLY A 118 -11.10 -1.64 -3.12
CA GLY A 118 -10.77 -2.60 -2.08
C GLY A 118 -10.08 -3.84 -2.65
N ILE A 119 -10.61 -4.43 -3.71
CA ILE A 119 -10.00 -5.58 -4.41
C ILE A 119 -8.60 -5.20 -4.93
N TRP A 120 -8.47 -4.05 -5.58
CA TRP A 120 -7.19 -3.58 -6.09
C TRP A 120 -6.17 -3.38 -4.97
N ALA A 121 -6.57 -2.77 -3.85
CA ALA A 121 -5.69 -2.54 -2.71
C ALA A 121 -5.28 -3.86 -2.03
N ILE A 122 -6.21 -4.79 -1.84
CA ILE A 122 -5.92 -6.14 -1.33
C ILE A 122 -4.89 -6.83 -2.23
N TYR A 123 -5.09 -6.81 -3.55
CA TYR A 123 -4.15 -7.41 -4.50
C TYR A 123 -2.75 -6.79 -4.37
N ARG A 124 -2.66 -5.46 -4.29
CA ARG A 124 -1.36 -4.78 -4.17
C ARG A 124 -0.66 -5.09 -2.84
N ILE A 125 -1.39 -5.09 -1.74
CA ILE A 125 -0.84 -5.41 -0.42
C ILE A 125 -0.39 -6.86 -0.35
N ALA A 126 -1.25 -7.80 -0.78
CA ALA A 126 -0.93 -9.22 -0.78
C ALA A 126 0.29 -9.54 -1.65
N ARG A 127 0.37 -8.95 -2.85
CA ARG A 127 1.52 -9.12 -3.75
C ARG A 127 2.81 -8.59 -3.13
N GLY A 128 2.76 -7.42 -2.50
CA GLY A 128 3.93 -6.85 -1.83
C GLY A 128 4.36 -7.70 -0.63
N TRP A 129 3.41 -8.13 0.18
CA TRP A 129 3.70 -8.94 1.36
C TRP A 129 4.28 -10.32 1.00
N MET A 130 3.73 -10.97 -0.03
CA MET A 130 4.28 -12.23 -0.55
C MET A 130 5.71 -12.06 -1.08
N ALA A 131 6.01 -10.97 -1.79
CA ALA A 131 7.37 -10.68 -2.24
C ALA A 131 8.31 -10.47 -1.05
N LEU A 132 7.88 -9.77 0.00
CA LEU A 132 8.65 -9.56 1.22
C LEU A 132 8.96 -10.89 1.94
N MET A 133 7.97 -11.78 2.10
CA MET A 133 8.18 -13.10 2.71
C MET A 133 9.21 -13.94 1.94
N ASN A 134 9.28 -13.76 0.62
CA ASN A 134 10.26 -14.44 -0.24
C ASN A 134 11.57 -13.65 -0.39
N ARG A 135 11.76 -12.55 0.36
CA ARG A 135 12.93 -11.65 0.29
C ARG A 135 13.22 -11.14 -1.14
N ARG A 136 12.17 -10.97 -1.96
CA ARG A 136 12.28 -10.49 -3.35
C ARG A 136 11.96 -9.00 -3.42
N PRO A 137 12.72 -8.23 -4.22
CA PRO A 137 12.39 -6.83 -4.46
C PRO A 137 11.07 -6.69 -5.22
N MET A 138 10.41 -5.55 -5.04
CA MET A 138 9.25 -5.17 -5.85
C MET A 138 9.70 -4.57 -7.18
N PRO A 139 8.89 -4.72 -8.26
CA PRO A 139 9.18 -4.08 -9.55
C PRO A 139 9.32 -2.57 -9.38
N SER A 140 10.48 -2.03 -9.77
CA SER A 140 10.68 -0.59 -9.87
C SER A 140 9.87 -0.05 -11.05
N PRO A 141 9.24 1.13 -10.95
CA PRO A 141 8.80 1.82 -12.15
C PRO A 141 10.05 2.29 -12.89
N ASN A 142 10.17 1.91 -14.15
CA ASN A 142 11.14 2.51 -15.06
C ASN A 142 10.81 3.98 -15.26
#